data_b7696e80bae53b2cc78c54d44bb91734
#
_entry.id   b7696e80bae53b2cc78c54d44bb91734
#
_cell.length_a   1.000
_cell.length_b   1.000
_cell.length_c   1.000
_cell.angle_alpha   90.00
_cell.angle_beta   90.00
_cell.angle_gamma   90.00
#
_symmetry.space_group_name_H-M   'P 1'
#
loop_
_entity.id
_entity.type
_entity.pdbx_description
1 polymer ?
#
loop_
_entity_poly.entity_id
_entity_poly.type
_entity_poly.pdbx_seq_one_letter_code
_entity_poly.pdbx_strand_id
1 'polypeptide(L)'
;MTNSAKKPSYFTEAGLPYGREGIRISVLVNETLLDAKSEYGHIQVFDTAFFGKMLVIDGIIQTTVYDEFVYHEMMVILASLRIEKPQSILIIGGGDGGAIKQALRVKSLKRIVMAEIDMTVIDVSREFLPEISDGAFDDPRVELIVQNGAEYVRRHKAEFDLVVLDSTDPVPRSPAEYLFTEEFYHEVKDALEPGGVVALHGGSITFQPAEVTTLVQRLRRVFKYVDLYPAIVPAYQLSLFGFINASDQPQAKTAEVERWMQNIEGQNKYLSSEVYETLGVLPPYIQKELGL
;
A
#
# COMPACT_ATOMS: atom_id res chain seq x y z
N MET A 1 -29.56 11.16 39.19
CA MET A 1 -29.42 10.44 37.94
C MET A 1 -27.94 10.24 37.72
N THR A 2 -27.44 9.04 38.04
CA THR A 2 -26.02 8.69 37.85
C THR A 2 -25.79 8.47 36.37
N ASN A 3 -25.09 9.42 35.75
CA ASN A 3 -24.58 9.29 34.39
C ASN A 3 -23.51 8.17 34.43
N SER A 4 -23.89 6.92 34.12
CA SER A 4 -22.92 5.85 33.97
C SER A 4 -22.15 6.15 32.69
N ALA A 5 -20.99 6.76 32.82
CA ALA A 5 -20.08 6.95 31.69
C ALA A 5 -19.85 5.55 31.04
N LYS A 6 -20.22 5.44 29.78
CA LYS A 6 -19.97 4.21 28.99
C LYS A 6 -18.48 3.90 29.09
N LYS A 7 -18.12 2.69 29.49
CA LYS A 7 -16.70 2.29 29.52
C LYS A 7 -16.09 2.50 28.13
N PRO A 8 -14.89 3.10 28.03
CA PRO A 8 -14.22 3.27 26.75
C PRO A 8 -14.03 1.89 26.09
N SER A 9 -14.36 1.80 24.81
CA SER A 9 -14.16 0.61 23.98
C SER A 9 -12.87 0.79 23.19
N TYR A 10 -12.04 -0.24 23.15
CA TYR A 10 -10.80 -0.24 22.39
C TYR A 10 -10.81 -1.37 21.38
N PHE A 11 -10.48 -1.08 20.14
CA PHE A 11 -9.98 -2.07 19.22
C PHE A 11 -8.51 -2.34 19.58
N THR A 12 -8.12 -3.60 19.64
CA THR A 12 -6.74 -3.99 19.89
C THR A 12 -6.27 -4.86 18.74
N GLU A 13 -5.32 -4.36 17.98
CA GLU A 13 -4.66 -5.14 16.95
C GLU A 13 -3.88 -6.28 17.62
N ALA A 14 -4.27 -7.51 17.36
CA ALA A 14 -3.54 -8.69 17.79
C ALA A 14 -2.29 -8.75 16.90
N GLY A 15 -1.11 -8.67 17.54
CA GLY A 15 0.18 -8.52 16.87
C GLY A 15 0.30 -9.29 15.55
N LEU A 16 1.01 -8.73 14.60
CA LEU A 16 1.22 -9.28 13.26
C LEU A 16 1.65 -10.75 13.37
N PRO A 17 1.18 -11.63 12.47
CA PRO A 17 1.47 -13.08 12.51
C PRO A 17 2.97 -13.42 12.52
N TYR A 18 3.81 -12.45 12.14
CA TYR A 18 5.27 -12.56 12.06
C TYR A 18 5.99 -11.52 12.92
N GLY A 19 5.25 -10.66 13.67
CA GLY A 19 5.81 -9.60 14.49
C GLY A 19 6.40 -10.13 15.81
N ARG A 20 7.19 -9.29 16.49
CA ARG A 20 7.71 -9.60 17.81
C ARG A 20 6.55 -9.79 18.80
N GLU A 21 6.47 -10.95 19.43
CA GLU A 21 5.49 -11.23 20.47
C GLU A 21 5.57 -10.15 21.59
N GLY A 22 4.40 -9.78 22.12
CA GLY A 22 4.31 -8.88 23.25
C GLY A 22 4.01 -7.41 22.95
N ILE A 23 3.93 -7.01 21.66
CA ILE A 23 3.49 -5.67 21.26
C ILE A 23 2.04 -5.72 20.79
N ARG A 24 1.22 -4.80 21.31
CA ARG A 24 -0.16 -4.60 20.89
C ARG A 24 -0.46 -3.13 20.83
N ILE A 25 -1.22 -2.71 19.82
CA ILE A 25 -1.73 -1.35 19.73
C ILE A 25 -3.21 -1.36 19.99
N SER A 26 -3.68 -0.43 20.81
CA SER A 26 -5.10 -0.26 21.10
C SER A 26 -5.54 1.12 20.69
N VAL A 27 -6.60 1.18 19.88
CA VAL A 27 -7.22 2.40 19.39
C VAL A 27 -8.56 2.61 20.09
N LEU A 28 -8.80 3.81 20.62
CA LEU A 28 -10.07 4.16 21.25
C LEU A 28 -11.17 4.26 20.18
N VAL A 29 -12.18 3.42 20.30
CA VAL A 29 -13.33 3.33 19.39
C VAL A 29 -14.49 4.12 19.95
N ASN A 30 -15.03 5.03 19.13
CA ASN A 30 -16.27 5.73 19.40
C ASN A 30 -17.48 4.85 19.06
N GLU A 31 -17.44 4.23 17.87
CA GLU A 31 -18.52 3.41 17.33
C GLU A 31 -17.99 2.32 16.37
N THR A 32 -18.62 1.17 16.35
CA THR A 32 -18.46 0.16 15.30
C THR A 32 -19.50 0.44 14.22
N LEU A 33 -19.01 0.88 13.05
CA LEU A 33 -19.86 1.23 11.91
C LEU A 33 -20.24 0.01 11.09
N LEU A 34 -19.34 -0.98 11.00
CA LEU A 34 -19.57 -2.25 10.31
C LEU A 34 -18.81 -3.38 11.02
N ASP A 35 -19.43 -4.55 11.05
CA ASP A 35 -18.83 -5.83 11.45
C ASP A 35 -19.44 -6.91 10.56
N ALA A 36 -18.73 -7.33 9.51
CA ALA A 36 -19.21 -8.21 8.47
C ALA A 36 -18.15 -9.23 8.06
N LYS A 37 -18.58 -10.27 7.35
CA LYS A 37 -17.69 -11.29 6.78
C LYS A 37 -17.94 -11.39 5.28
N SER A 38 -16.85 -11.43 4.53
CA SER A 38 -16.84 -11.82 3.13
C SER A 38 -16.36 -13.28 2.97
N GLU A 39 -16.24 -13.73 1.75
CA GLU A 39 -15.57 -15.00 1.43
C GLU A 39 -14.07 -14.98 1.79
N TYR A 40 -13.44 -13.79 1.79
CA TYR A 40 -12.00 -13.62 1.90
C TYR A 40 -11.52 -13.16 3.27
N GLY A 41 -12.40 -12.66 4.14
CA GLY A 41 -12.01 -12.23 5.48
C GLY A 41 -13.13 -11.60 6.31
N HIS A 42 -12.77 -11.21 7.52
CA HIS A 42 -13.63 -10.50 8.46
C HIS A 42 -13.36 -9.00 8.34
N ILE A 43 -14.32 -8.23 7.85
CA ILE A 43 -14.22 -6.80 7.55
C ILE A 43 -14.92 -6.02 8.65
N GLN A 44 -14.22 -5.07 9.25
CA GLN A 44 -14.75 -4.17 10.26
C GLN A 44 -14.43 -2.73 9.92
N VAL A 45 -15.35 -1.81 10.22
CA VAL A 45 -15.12 -0.37 10.13
C VAL A 45 -15.48 0.25 11.46
N PHE A 46 -14.53 1.02 11.99
CA PHE A 46 -14.68 1.73 13.25
C PHE A 46 -14.60 3.23 13.03
N ASP A 47 -15.44 4.00 13.73
CA ASP A 47 -15.16 5.39 14.02
C ASP A 47 -14.27 5.47 15.25
N THR A 48 -13.14 6.16 15.14
CA THR A 48 -12.14 6.22 16.21
C THR A 48 -11.94 7.66 16.70
N ALA A 49 -11.44 7.79 17.91
CA ALA A 49 -11.25 9.10 18.53
C ALA A 49 -10.12 9.93 17.89
N PHE A 50 -9.12 9.28 17.27
CA PHE A 50 -7.94 9.95 16.73
C PHE A 50 -7.78 9.76 15.21
N PHE A 51 -7.95 8.55 14.71
CA PHE A 51 -7.68 8.23 13.31
C PHE A 51 -8.87 8.50 12.37
N GLY A 52 -10.03 8.97 12.89
CA GLY A 52 -11.26 9.00 12.13
C GLY A 52 -11.77 7.60 11.83
N LYS A 53 -12.34 7.39 10.66
CA LYS A 53 -12.78 6.06 10.25
C LYS A 53 -11.58 5.16 9.94
N MET A 54 -11.66 3.91 10.37
CA MET A 54 -10.59 2.92 10.31
C MET A 54 -11.14 1.61 9.74
N LEU A 55 -10.53 1.11 8.67
CA LEU A 55 -10.80 -0.19 8.09
C LEU A 55 -9.89 -1.24 8.73
N VAL A 56 -10.49 -2.35 9.12
CA VAL A 56 -9.80 -3.51 9.69
C VAL A 56 -10.22 -4.76 8.92
N ILE A 57 -9.26 -5.59 8.53
CA ILE A 57 -9.49 -6.89 7.91
C ILE A 57 -8.75 -7.94 8.73
N ASP A 58 -9.47 -8.98 9.15
CA ASP A 58 -8.95 -10.09 9.99
C ASP A 58 -8.21 -9.61 11.25
N GLY A 59 -8.68 -8.50 11.85
CA GLY A 59 -8.10 -7.92 13.06
C GLY A 59 -6.83 -7.10 12.84
N ILE A 60 -6.47 -6.79 11.59
CA ILE A 60 -5.32 -5.97 11.21
C ILE A 60 -5.82 -4.65 10.61
N ILE A 61 -5.29 -3.53 11.08
CA ILE A 61 -5.60 -2.20 10.54
C ILE A 61 -5.06 -2.09 9.10
N GLN A 62 -5.98 -1.84 8.15
CA GLN A 62 -5.61 -1.68 6.74
C GLN A 62 -5.40 -0.21 6.37
N THR A 63 -6.28 0.68 6.80
CA THR A 63 -6.20 2.11 6.46
C THR A 63 -7.01 2.94 7.44
N THR A 64 -6.68 4.23 7.54
CA THR A 64 -7.47 5.21 8.29
C THR A 64 -7.58 6.51 7.52
N VAL A 65 -8.66 7.26 7.74
CA VAL A 65 -8.85 8.58 7.11
C VAL A 65 -7.77 9.59 7.51
N TYR A 66 -7.16 9.41 8.68
CA TYR A 66 -6.15 10.34 9.20
C TYR A 66 -4.82 10.29 8.43
N ASP A 67 -4.32 9.12 8.09
CA ASP A 67 -2.94 8.92 7.61
C ASP A 67 -2.81 8.14 6.30
N GLU A 68 -3.92 7.76 5.64
CA GLU A 68 -3.92 7.01 4.38
C GLU A 68 -3.00 7.61 3.32
N PHE A 69 -2.89 8.95 3.31
CA PHE A 69 -2.10 9.66 2.30
C PHE A 69 -0.61 9.32 2.38
N VAL A 70 -0.07 9.03 3.56
CA VAL A 70 1.34 8.61 3.70
C VAL A 70 1.57 7.32 2.93
N TYR A 71 0.72 6.32 3.17
CA TYR A 71 0.82 5.02 2.53
C TYR A 71 0.62 5.13 1.01
N HIS A 72 -0.46 5.74 0.58
CA HIS A 72 -0.82 5.76 -0.85
C HIS A 72 0.10 6.65 -1.70
N GLU A 73 0.60 7.76 -1.15
CA GLU A 73 1.61 8.56 -1.84
C GLU A 73 2.92 7.77 -2.00
N MET A 74 3.34 7.02 -0.98
CA MET A 74 4.53 6.19 -1.05
C MET A 74 4.37 4.99 -2.00
N MET A 75 3.17 4.41 -2.10
CA MET A 75 2.90 3.30 -3.01
C MET A 75 2.81 3.75 -4.47
N VAL A 76 2.11 4.84 -4.75
CA VAL A 76 1.75 5.23 -6.12
C VAL A 76 2.56 6.41 -6.63
N ILE A 77 2.59 7.52 -5.88
CA ILE A 77 3.28 8.73 -6.35
C ILE A 77 4.81 8.47 -6.43
N LEU A 78 5.40 7.88 -5.38
CA LEU A 78 6.82 7.56 -5.38
C LEU A 78 7.21 6.64 -6.55
N ALA A 79 6.41 5.60 -6.83
CA ALA A 79 6.65 4.71 -7.96
C ALA A 79 6.54 5.44 -9.31
N SER A 80 5.55 6.34 -9.45
CA SER A 80 5.36 7.12 -10.68
C SER A 80 6.53 8.07 -10.97
N LEU A 81 7.26 8.51 -9.94
CA LEU A 81 8.44 9.36 -10.07
C LEU A 81 9.71 8.62 -10.53
N ARG A 82 9.60 7.35 -10.92
CA ARG A 82 10.69 6.62 -11.60
C ARG A 82 10.57 6.64 -13.12
N ILE A 83 9.45 7.09 -13.64
CA ILE A 83 9.16 7.18 -15.09
C ILE A 83 8.70 8.60 -15.40
N GLU A 84 9.25 9.21 -16.42
CA GLU A 84 8.93 10.62 -16.76
C GLU A 84 7.42 10.85 -16.99
N LYS A 85 6.77 9.94 -17.72
CA LYS A 85 5.34 10.03 -18.07
C LYS A 85 4.71 8.64 -18.16
N PRO A 86 4.47 7.96 -17.04
CA PRO A 86 3.78 6.68 -17.08
C PRO A 86 2.36 6.86 -17.65
N GLN A 87 1.91 5.92 -18.50
CA GLN A 87 0.62 5.96 -19.18
C GLN A 87 -0.36 4.94 -18.62
N SER A 88 0.14 3.86 -18.01
CA SER A 88 -0.64 2.71 -17.54
C SER A 88 -0.19 2.24 -16.18
N ILE A 89 -1.15 1.89 -15.34
CA ILE A 89 -0.91 1.31 -14.01
C ILE A 89 -1.85 0.14 -13.75
N LEU A 90 -1.32 -0.92 -13.17
CA LEU A 90 -2.08 -2.00 -12.57
C LEU A 90 -1.93 -1.94 -11.04
N ILE A 91 -3.04 -1.90 -10.33
CA ILE A 91 -3.12 -1.99 -8.87
C ILE A 91 -3.71 -3.36 -8.53
N ILE A 92 -3.01 -4.15 -7.73
CA ILE A 92 -3.46 -5.46 -7.26
C ILE A 92 -3.85 -5.30 -5.80
N GLY A 93 -5.12 -5.52 -5.49
CA GLY A 93 -5.74 -5.12 -4.24
C GLY A 93 -6.18 -3.67 -4.26
N GLY A 94 -6.01 -2.94 -3.15
CA GLY A 94 -6.34 -1.52 -3.04
C GLY A 94 -7.84 -1.23 -2.92
N GLY A 95 -8.61 -2.17 -2.38
CA GLY A 95 -10.07 -2.10 -2.25
C GLY A 95 -10.59 -0.89 -1.47
N ASP A 96 -9.75 -0.15 -0.76
CA ASP A 96 -10.10 1.13 -0.13
C ASP A 96 -10.15 2.32 -1.10
N GLY A 97 -9.58 2.16 -2.31
CA GLY A 97 -9.58 3.16 -3.37
C GLY A 97 -8.53 4.26 -3.24
N GLY A 98 -7.71 4.27 -2.19
CA GLY A 98 -6.69 5.28 -1.97
C GLY A 98 -5.57 5.23 -3.02
N ALA A 99 -5.15 4.03 -3.43
CA ALA A 99 -4.18 3.86 -4.50
C ALA A 99 -4.71 4.39 -5.85
N ILE A 100 -5.99 4.11 -6.19
CA ILE A 100 -6.64 4.67 -7.40
C ILE A 100 -6.67 6.20 -7.31
N LYS A 101 -7.07 6.77 -6.17
CA LYS A 101 -7.10 8.22 -5.96
C LYS A 101 -5.74 8.84 -6.25
N GLN A 102 -4.66 8.26 -5.78
CA GLN A 102 -3.31 8.77 -6.07
C GLN A 102 -2.93 8.57 -7.54
N ALA A 103 -3.28 7.46 -8.16
CA ALA A 103 -3.05 7.21 -9.58
C ALA A 103 -3.74 8.24 -10.47
N LEU A 104 -4.98 8.61 -10.15
CA LEU A 104 -5.75 9.64 -10.86
C LEU A 104 -5.10 11.02 -10.84
N ARG A 105 -4.27 11.32 -9.83
CA ARG A 105 -3.49 12.56 -9.74
C ARG A 105 -2.28 12.60 -10.68
N VAL A 106 -1.82 11.45 -11.16
CA VAL A 106 -0.74 11.39 -12.15
C VAL A 106 -1.32 11.69 -13.53
N LYS A 107 -1.14 12.93 -14.00
CA LYS A 107 -1.79 13.47 -15.22
C LYS A 107 -1.50 12.68 -16.49
N SER A 108 -0.35 12.01 -16.55
CA SER A 108 0.04 11.20 -17.71
C SER A 108 -0.66 9.85 -17.77
N LEU A 109 -1.18 9.31 -16.65
CA LEU A 109 -1.90 8.04 -16.63
C LEU A 109 -3.23 8.15 -17.37
N LYS A 110 -3.39 7.28 -18.35
CA LYS A 110 -4.59 7.18 -19.21
C LYS A 110 -5.40 5.93 -18.89
N ARG A 111 -4.73 4.88 -18.39
CA ARG A 111 -5.34 3.61 -18.07
C ARG A 111 -4.93 3.21 -16.66
N ILE A 112 -5.90 3.04 -15.79
CA ILE A 112 -5.74 2.63 -14.39
C ILE A 112 -6.56 1.36 -14.21
N VAL A 113 -5.91 0.24 -14.04
CA VAL A 113 -6.56 -1.05 -13.78
C VAL A 113 -6.41 -1.38 -12.32
N MET A 114 -7.51 -1.75 -11.67
CA MET A 114 -7.50 -2.29 -10.32
C MET A 114 -8.07 -3.70 -10.34
N ALA A 115 -7.28 -4.68 -9.91
CA ALA A 115 -7.68 -6.08 -9.76
C ALA A 115 -7.83 -6.39 -8.26
N GLU A 116 -9.08 -6.33 -7.77
CA GLU A 116 -9.43 -6.65 -6.39
C GLU A 116 -10.21 -7.98 -6.34
N ILE A 117 -9.86 -8.83 -5.39
CA ILE A 117 -10.49 -10.14 -5.26
C ILE A 117 -11.82 -10.06 -4.51
N ASP A 118 -11.94 -9.11 -3.59
CA ASP A 118 -13.11 -8.98 -2.68
C ASP A 118 -13.93 -7.72 -2.99
N MET A 119 -15.00 -7.89 -3.76
CA MET A 119 -15.93 -6.79 -4.03
C MET A 119 -16.52 -6.18 -2.76
N THR A 120 -16.63 -6.96 -1.68
CA THR A 120 -17.17 -6.48 -0.40
C THR A 120 -16.30 -5.36 0.19
N VAL A 121 -14.98 -5.45 0.06
CA VAL A 121 -14.07 -4.39 0.54
C VAL A 121 -14.33 -3.09 -0.23
N ILE A 122 -14.54 -3.16 -1.55
CA ILE A 122 -14.84 -1.99 -2.39
C ILE A 122 -16.17 -1.36 -1.97
N ASP A 123 -17.22 -2.17 -1.82
CA ASP A 123 -18.55 -1.69 -1.43
C ASP A 123 -18.53 -1.03 -0.05
N VAL A 124 -17.86 -1.66 0.92
CA VAL A 124 -17.64 -1.11 2.26
C VAL A 124 -16.88 0.20 2.22
N SER A 125 -15.83 0.28 1.38
CA SER A 125 -15.02 1.49 1.25
C SER A 125 -15.79 2.63 0.61
N ARG A 126 -16.61 2.36 -0.40
CA ARG A 126 -17.52 3.35 -1.01
C ARG A 126 -18.52 3.91 0.01
N GLU A 127 -19.08 3.05 0.85
CA GLU A 127 -20.13 3.42 1.80
C GLU A 127 -19.55 4.10 3.05
N PHE A 128 -18.50 3.54 3.64
CA PHE A 128 -18.02 3.98 4.96
C PHE A 128 -16.76 4.84 4.91
N LEU A 129 -15.95 4.76 3.84
CA LEU A 129 -14.66 5.45 3.71
C LEU A 129 -14.59 6.35 2.46
N PRO A 130 -15.65 7.09 2.10
CA PRO A 130 -15.65 7.92 0.89
C PRO A 130 -14.54 8.98 0.89
N GLU A 131 -14.02 9.37 2.05
CA GLU A 131 -12.90 10.32 2.18
C GLU A 131 -11.58 9.75 1.64
N ILE A 132 -11.42 8.42 1.67
CA ILE A 132 -10.21 7.73 1.16
C ILE A 132 -10.28 7.62 -0.36
N SER A 133 -11.35 7.07 -0.90
CA SER A 133 -11.48 6.86 -2.34
C SER A 133 -11.79 8.15 -3.12
N ASP A 134 -12.48 9.12 -2.50
CA ASP A 134 -12.86 10.42 -3.08
C ASP A 134 -13.49 10.31 -4.48
N GLY A 135 -14.38 9.32 -4.66
CA GLY A 135 -15.05 9.05 -5.94
C GLY A 135 -14.17 8.38 -7.02
N ALA A 136 -12.94 8.00 -6.68
CA ALA A 136 -11.96 7.47 -7.63
C ALA A 136 -12.43 6.21 -8.39
N PHE A 137 -13.25 5.37 -7.78
CA PHE A 137 -13.78 4.16 -8.44
C PHE A 137 -14.65 4.45 -9.67
N ASP A 138 -15.17 5.66 -9.83
CA ASP A 138 -16.11 6.03 -10.89
C ASP A 138 -15.47 6.89 -11.99
N ASP A 139 -14.14 7.15 -11.89
CA ASP A 139 -13.42 7.88 -12.94
C ASP A 139 -13.34 7.03 -14.24
N PRO A 140 -13.60 7.59 -15.41
CA PRO A 140 -13.62 6.86 -16.68
C PRO A 140 -12.26 6.26 -17.11
N ARG A 141 -11.15 6.64 -16.47
CA ARG A 141 -9.82 6.03 -16.69
C ARG A 141 -9.62 4.75 -15.90
N VAL A 142 -10.54 4.41 -14.97
CA VAL A 142 -10.43 3.28 -14.04
C VAL A 142 -11.18 2.07 -14.58
N GLU A 143 -10.48 0.97 -14.73
CA GLU A 143 -11.01 -0.36 -15.02
C GLU A 143 -10.99 -1.18 -13.71
N LEU A 144 -12.16 -1.38 -13.10
CA LEU A 144 -12.32 -2.19 -11.92
C LEU A 144 -12.58 -3.64 -12.29
N ILE A 145 -11.68 -4.55 -11.92
CA ILE A 145 -11.73 -5.98 -12.23
C ILE A 145 -11.84 -6.78 -10.93
N VAL A 146 -12.97 -7.47 -10.74
CA VAL A 146 -13.15 -8.33 -9.55
C VAL A 146 -12.63 -9.72 -9.88
N GLN A 147 -11.36 -9.95 -9.57
CA GLN A 147 -10.70 -11.25 -9.73
C GLN A 147 -9.37 -11.32 -8.98
N ASN A 148 -8.80 -12.53 -8.90
CA ASN A 148 -7.45 -12.74 -8.37
C ASN A 148 -6.41 -11.99 -9.22
N GLY A 149 -5.67 -11.05 -8.58
CA GLY A 149 -4.68 -10.20 -9.25
C GLY A 149 -3.53 -10.99 -9.87
N ALA A 150 -3.11 -12.12 -9.28
CA ALA A 150 -2.07 -12.98 -9.86
C ALA A 150 -2.54 -13.63 -11.18
N GLU A 151 -3.80 -14.04 -11.25
CA GLU A 151 -4.36 -14.56 -12.51
C GLU A 151 -4.48 -13.47 -13.57
N TYR A 152 -4.75 -12.24 -13.15
CA TYR A 152 -4.80 -11.10 -14.05
C TYR A 152 -3.40 -10.84 -14.65
N VAL A 153 -2.37 -10.74 -13.82
CA VAL A 153 -0.97 -10.48 -14.25
C VAL A 153 -0.49 -11.51 -15.27
N ARG A 154 -0.77 -12.81 -15.06
CA ARG A 154 -0.31 -13.89 -15.96
C ARG A 154 -0.80 -13.74 -17.40
N ARG A 155 -1.94 -13.09 -17.60
CA ARG A 155 -2.59 -12.92 -18.93
C ARG A 155 -2.13 -11.68 -19.68
N HIS A 156 -1.38 -10.80 -19.01
CA HIS A 156 -0.93 -9.52 -19.56
C HIS A 156 0.59 -9.50 -19.65
N LYS A 157 1.12 -9.04 -20.77
CA LYS A 157 2.56 -9.02 -21.02
C LYS A 157 2.95 -7.68 -21.66
N ALA A 158 3.94 -6.99 -21.06
CA ALA A 158 4.42 -5.70 -21.51
C ALA A 158 3.28 -4.70 -21.75
N GLU A 159 2.43 -4.49 -20.74
CA GLU A 159 1.24 -3.63 -20.84
C GLU A 159 1.24 -2.47 -19.83
N PHE A 160 2.01 -2.59 -18.76
CA PHE A 160 1.94 -1.63 -17.66
C PHE A 160 3.27 -0.94 -17.42
N ASP A 161 3.24 0.38 -17.31
CA ASP A 161 4.40 1.15 -16.83
C ASP A 161 4.62 0.93 -15.34
N LEU A 162 3.52 0.82 -14.58
CA LEU A 162 3.54 0.64 -13.14
C LEU A 162 2.68 -0.56 -12.73
N VAL A 163 3.19 -1.37 -11.80
CA VAL A 163 2.41 -2.37 -11.06
C VAL A 163 2.53 -2.07 -9.58
N VAL A 164 1.41 -1.89 -8.90
CA VAL A 164 1.34 -1.62 -7.46
C VAL A 164 0.69 -2.81 -6.77
N LEU A 165 1.42 -3.44 -5.85
CA LEU A 165 0.91 -4.55 -5.04
C LEU A 165 0.41 -3.98 -3.71
N ASP A 166 -0.88 -3.66 -3.68
CA ASP A 166 -1.58 -3.05 -2.56
C ASP A 166 -2.52 -4.07 -1.91
N SER A 167 -1.95 -5.17 -1.46
CA SER A 167 -2.66 -6.29 -0.84
C SER A 167 -2.45 -6.32 0.68
N THR A 168 -3.27 -7.13 1.36
CA THR A 168 -3.03 -7.46 2.78
C THR A 168 -1.69 -8.17 2.97
N ASP A 169 -1.18 -8.21 4.21
CA ASP A 169 0.03 -8.94 4.56
C ASP A 169 -0.02 -10.43 4.15
N PRO A 170 1.12 -11.03 3.77
CA PRO A 170 1.20 -12.44 3.34
C PRO A 170 1.05 -13.40 4.51
N VAL A 171 -0.16 -13.56 5.02
CA VAL A 171 -0.45 -14.57 6.04
C VAL A 171 -0.44 -15.96 5.38
N PRO A 172 0.14 -17.00 6.02
CA PRO A 172 0.13 -18.36 5.49
C PRO A 172 -1.28 -18.83 5.10
N ARG A 173 -1.41 -19.34 3.87
CA ARG A 173 -2.67 -19.79 3.26
C ARG A 173 -3.66 -18.69 2.89
N SER A 174 -3.27 -17.41 3.00
CA SER A 174 -4.08 -16.31 2.45
C SER A 174 -3.91 -16.20 0.94
N PRO A 175 -4.86 -15.56 0.23
CA PRO A 175 -4.69 -15.24 -1.19
C PRO A 175 -3.47 -14.37 -1.48
N ALA A 176 -3.05 -13.56 -0.51
CA ALA A 176 -1.91 -12.67 -0.62
C ALA A 176 -0.55 -13.41 -0.56
N GLU A 177 -0.46 -14.61 0.04
CA GLU A 177 0.82 -15.31 0.22
C GLU A 177 1.60 -15.46 -1.10
N TYR A 178 0.91 -15.80 -2.19
CA TYR A 178 1.54 -15.96 -3.51
C TYR A 178 2.11 -14.65 -4.06
N LEU A 179 1.51 -13.51 -3.77
CA LEU A 179 1.91 -12.19 -4.28
C LEU A 179 3.29 -11.74 -3.76
N PHE A 180 3.85 -12.43 -2.77
CA PHE A 180 5.16 -12.14 -2.17
C PHE A 180 6.22 -13.20 -2.53
N THR A 181 5.97 -14.00 -3.56
CA THR A 181 6.91 -15.03 -4.04
C THR A 181 7.80 -14.50 -5.18
N GLU A 182 8.98 -15.10 -5.34
CA GLU A 182 9.88 -14.80 -6.45
C GLU A 182 9.23 -15.15 -7.80
N GLU A 183 8.47 -16.25 -7.86
CA GLU A 183 7.72 -16.66 -9.04
C GLU A 183 6.74 -15.59 -9.49
N PHE A 184 5.97 -15.04 -8.56
CA PHE A 184 5.03 -13.97 -8.87
C PHE A 184 5.74 -12.68 -9.33
N TYR A 185 6.91 -12.36 -8.79
CA TYR A 185 7.69 -11.21 -9.25
C TYR A 185 8.20 -11.36 -10.68
N HIS A 186 8.50 -12.56 -11.13
CA HIS A 186 8.77 -12.83 -12.55
C HIS A 186 7.53 -12.58 -13.41
N GLU A 187 6.35 -13.02 -12.96
CA GLU A 187 5.08 -12.75 -13.65
C GLU A 187 4.80 -11.25 -13.76
N VAL A 188 5.03 -10.50 -12.67
CA VAL A 188 4.90 -9.03 -12.65
C VAL A 188 5.90 -8.39 -13.62
N LYS A 189 7.15 -8.84 -13.61
CA LYS A 189 8.17 -8.34 -14.55
C LYS A 189 7.78 -8.53 -16.01
N ASP A 190 7.19 -9.67 -16.33
CA ASP A 190 6.67 -9.96 -17.67
C ASP A 190 5.50 -9.06 -18.07
N ALA A 191 4.67 -8.63 -17.11
CA ALA A 191 3.55 -7.74 -17.34
C ALA A 191 3.96 -6.26 -17.48
N LEU A 192 5.15 -5.91 -16.97
CA LEU A 192 5.70 -4.56 -17.08
C LEU A 192 6.24 -4.30 -18.49
N GLU A 193 6.02 -3.07 -18.98
CA GLU A 193 6.74 -2.52 -20.12
C GLU A 193 8.26 -2.45 -19.83
N PRO A 194 9.12 -2.44 -20.86
CA PRO A 194 10.56 -2.26 -20.66
C PRO A 194 10.87 -0.98 -19.87
N GLY A 195 11.46 -1.15 -18.69
CA GLY A 195 11.75 -0.04 -17.77
C GLY A 195 10.62 0.29 -16.80
N GLY A 196 9.56 -0.50 -16.80
CA GLY A 196 8.47 -0.38 -15.84
C GLY A 196 8.89 -0.63 -14.40
N VAL A 197 8.03 -0.27 -13.48
CA VAL A 197 8.30 -0.30 -12.03
C VAL A 197 7.23 -1.10 -11.30
N VAL A 198 7.65 -1.99 -10.40
CA VAL A 198 6.76 -2.56 -9.38
C VAL A 198 6.98 -1.84 -8.07
N ALA A 199 5.87 -1.47 -7.41
CA ALA A 199 5.84 -0.92 -6.07
C ALA A 199 5.05 -1.84 -5.15
N LEU A 200 5.55 -2.03 -3.92
CA LEU A 200 4.87 -2.83 -2.91
C LEU A 200 5.25 -2.37 -1.51
N HIS A 201 4.39 -2.71 -0.55
CA HIS A 201 4.75 -2.55 0.85
C HIS A 201 5.64 -3.71 1.31
N GLY A 202 6.56 -3.43 2.23
CA GLY A 202 7.50 -4.42 2.77
C GLY A 202 7.19 -4.81 4.21
N GLY A 203 6.16 -4.23 4.81
CA GLY A 203 5.87 -4.41 6.24
C GLY A 203 6.71 -3.52 7.16
N SER A 204 6.64 -3.78 8.45
CA SER A 204 7.36 -2.99 9.44
C SER A 204 8.86 -3.31 9.45
N ILE A 205 9.69 -2.35 9.07
CA ILE A 205 11.16 -2.46 9.17
C ILE A 205 11.57 -2.65 10.64
N THR A 206 10.83 -2.03 11.58
CA THR A 206 11.16 -2.09 13.00
C THR A 206 10.83 -3.44 13.64
N PHE A 207 9.69 -4.04 13.26
CA PHE A 207 9.18 -5.24 13.94
C PHE A 207 9.35 -6.52 13.12
N GLN A 208 9.54 -6.39 11.78
CA GLN A 208 9.64 -7.50 10.83
C GLN A 208 10.89 -7.38 9.93
N PRO A 209 12.09 -7.07 10.46
CA PRO A 209 13.27 -6.83 9.60
C PRO A 209 13.67 -8.06 8.79
N ALA A 210 13.45 -9.27 9.29
CA ALA A 210 13.76 -10.51 8.57
C ALA A 210 12.86 -10.72 7.36
N GLU A 211 11.58 -10.42 7.48
CA GLU A 211 10.58 -10.47 6.41
C GLU A 211 10.89 -9.44 5.34
N VAL A 212 11.16 -8.20 5.74
CA VAL A 212 11.58 -7.12 4.82
C VAL A 212 12.85 -7.50 4.07
N THR A 213 13.85 -8.04 4.77
CA THR A 213 15.10 -8.51 4.15
C THR A 213 14.85 -9.63 3.13
N THR A 214 14.02 -10.60 3.49
CA THR A 214 13.66 -11.71 2.61
C THR A 214 12.97 -11.21 1.34
N LEU A 215 12.06 -10.26 1.48
CA LEU A 215 11.33 -9.64 0.38
C LEU A 215 12.27 -8.89 -0.57
N VAL A 216 13.14 -8.04 -0.03
CA VAL A 216 14.16 -7.33 -0.82
C VAL A 216 15.07 -8.30 -1.55
N GLN A 217 15.49 -9.39 -0.91
CA GLN A 217 16.35 -10.41 -1.54
C GLN A 217 15.64 -11.14 -2.68
N ARG A 218 14.35 -11.49 -2.54
CA ARG A 218 13.55 -12.09 -3.62
C ARG A 218 13.46 -11.14 -4.82
N LEU A 219 13.14 -9.87 -4.58
CA LEU A 219 13.06 -8.88 -5.64
C LEU A 219 14.41 -8.67 -6.36
N ARG A 220 15.54 -8.67 -5.64
CA ARG A 220 16.89 -8.54 -6.21
C ARG A 220 17.31 -9.70 -7.12
N ARG A 221 16.64 -10.87 -7.04
CA ARG A 221 16.84 -11.96 -7.99
C ARG A 221 16.11 -11.76 -9.31
N VAL A 222 15.11 -10.89 -9.31
CA VAL A 222 14.23 -10.62 -10.47
C VAL A 222 14.57 -9.29 -11.13
N PHE A 223 14.77 -8.24 -10.34
CA PHE A 223 15.01 -6.89 -10.81
C PHE A 223 16.44 -6.40 -10.54
N LYS A 224 16.95 -5.57 -11.43
CA LYS A 224 18.31 -5.04 -11.34
C LYS A 224 18.48 -4.02 -10.21
N TYR A 225 17.46 -3.20 -9.96
CA TYR A 225 17.44 -2.16 -8.94
C TYR A 225 16.25 -2.40 -8.02
N VAL A 226 16.52 -2.42 -6.71
CA VAL A 226 15.53 -2.61 -5.66
C VAL A 226 15.85 -1.61 -4.56
N ASP A 227 14.96 -0.66 -4.35
CA ASP A 227 15.11 0.43 -3.41
C ASP A 227 14.07 0.30 -2.29
N LEU A 228 14.53 0.35 -1.04
CA LEU A 228 13.71 0.33 0.16
C LEU A 228 13.62 1.74 0.75
N TYR A 229 12.41 2.23 0.91
CA TYR A 229 12.10 3.55 1.42
C TYR A 229 11.34 3.44 2.75
N PRO A 230 11.88 3.96 3.87
CA PRO A 230 11.16 3.99 5.13
C PRO A 230 10.20 5.17 5.19
N ALA A 231 9.01 4.96 5.74
CA ALA A 231 8.12 6.02 6.16
C ALA A 231 7.40 5.63 7.45
N ILE A 232 6.96 6.60 8.23
CA ILE A 232 6.12 6.35 9.40
C ILE A 232 4.66 6.50 8.97
N VAL A 233 3.92 5.39 9.01
CA VAL A 233 2.46 5.38 8.90
C VAL A 233 1.92 5.26 10.32
N PRO A 234 1.34 6.32 10.90
CA PRO A 234 0.93 6.34 12.31
C PRO A 234 0.05 5.17 12.74
N ALA A 235 -0.88 4.75 11.89
CA ALA A 235 -1.77 3.62 12.16
C ALA A 235 -1.04 2.27 12.18
N TYR A 236 0.11 2.14 11.51
CA TYR A 236 0.89 0.91 11.45
C TYR A 236 1.92 0.85 12.57
N GLN A 237 1.39 0.75 13.80
CA GLN A 237 2.16 0.56 15.04
C GLN A 237 3.19 1.67 15.31
N LEU A 238 3.01 2.89 14.76
CA LEU A 238 3.96 4.02 14.88
C LEU A 238 5.40 3.61 14.52
N SER A 239 5.55 2.65 13.62
CA SER A 239 6.84 2.08 13.26
C SER A 239 7.36 2.60 11.92
N LEU A 240 8.65 2.39 11.66
CA LEU A 240 9.17 2.54 10.30
C LEU A 240 8.58 1.43 9.43
N PHE A 241 7.77 1.83 8.47
CA PHE A 241 7.17 0.94 7.49
C PHE A 241 7.96 1.00 6.18
N GLY A 242 8.16 -0.15 5.54
CA GLY A 242 8.97 -0.25 4.32
C GLY A 242 8.12 -0.15 3.07
N PHE A 243 8.52 0.71 2.15
CA PHE A 243 7.99 0.77 0.80
C PHE A 243 9.10 0.39 -0.18
N ILE A 244 8.80 -0.46 -1.14
CA ILE A 244 9.82 -1.01 -2.04
C ILE A 244 9.43 -0.71 -3.47
N ASN A 245 10.38 -0.13 -4.23
CA ASN A 245 10.27 -0.02 -5.67
C ASN A 245 11.34 -0.89 -6.32
N ALA A 246 10.95 -1.69 -7.33
CA ALA A 246 11.89 -2.50 -8.09
C ALA A 246 11.72 -2.29 -9.60
N SER A 247 12.84 -2.24 -10.33
CA SER A 247 12.88 -1.99 -11.77
C SER A 247 14.22 -2.44 -12.36
N ASP A 248 14.27 -2.60 -13.69
CA ASP A 248 15.54 -2.74 -14.41
C ASP A 248 16.19 -1.38 -14.77
N GLN A 249 15.51 -0.27 -14.46
CA GLN A 249 16.04 1.09 -14.57
C GLN A 249 16.44 1.64 -13.20
N PRO A 250 17.50 2.46 -13.12
CA PRO A 250 17.91 3.07 -11.87
C PRO A 250 16.87 4.07 -11.37
N GLN A 251 16.99 4.45 -10.09
CA GLN A 251 16.22 5.52 -9.48
C GLN A 251 16.46 6.85 -10.23
N ALA A 252 15.40 7.65 -10.37
CA ALA A 252 15.49 8.99 -10.92
C ALA A 252 16.34 9.90 -10.00
N LYS A 253 17.04 10.85 -10.62
CA LYS A 253 17.78 11.87 -9.86
C LYS A 253 16.82 12.93 -9.32
N THR A 254 17.15 13.56 -8.21
CA THR A 254 16.31 14.60 -7.59
C THR A 254 15.85 15.68 -8.57
N ALA A 255 16.75 16.19 -9.43
CA ALA A 255 16.39 17.19 -10.45
C ALA A 255 15.40 16.69 -11.51
N GLU A 256 15.32 15.38 -11.75
CA GLU A 256 14.31 14.76 -12.61
C GLU A 256 13.00 14.66 -11.87
N VAL A 257 13.02 14.24 -10.60
CA VAL A 257 11.87 14.14 -9.73
C VAL A 257 11.16 15.47 -9.54
N GLU A 258 11.90 16.56 -9.30
CA GLU A 258 11.34 17.92 -9.21
C GLU A 258 10.53 18.30 -10.46
N ARG A 259 11.05 17.96 -11.66
CA ARG A 259 10.32 18.19 -12.91
C ARG A 259 9.11 17.28 -13.04
N TRP A 260 9.24 16.00 -12.66
CA TRP A 260 8.18 15.02 -12.82
C TRP A 260 7.06 15.20 -11.80
N MET A 261 7.33 15.78 -10.64
CA MET A 261 6.31 16.20 -9.69
C MET A 261 5.31 17.20 -10.29
N GLN A 262 5.68 17.96 -11.32
CA GLN A 262 4.75 18.83 -12.04
C GLN A 262 3.67 18.04 -12.82
N ASN A 263 3.89 16.74 -13.05
CA ASN A 263 2.92 15.83 -13.63
C ASN A 263 1.87 15.34 -12.60
N ILE A 264 2.07 15.62 -11.32
CA ILE A 264 1.13 15.28 -10.25
C ILE A 264 0.15 16.43 -10.06
N GLU A 265 -1.14 16.11 -10.06
CA GLU A 265 -2.20 17.08 -9.81
C GLU A 265 -2.37 17.33 -8.30
N GLY A 266 -2.60 18.59 -7.94
CA GLY A 266 -2.75 18.99 -6.54
C GLY A 266 -1.42 18.96 -5.77
N GLN A 267 -1.54 19.06 -4.45
CA GLN A 267 -0.41 19.05 -3.53
C GLN A 267 -0.32 17.70 -2.82
N ASN A 268 0.88 17.12 -2.78
CA ASN A 268 1.16 15.99 -1.91
C ASN A 268 1.14 16.44 -0.45
N LYS A 269 0.65 15.59 0.43
CA LYS A 269 0.65 15.84 1.89
C LYS A 269 1.92 15.32 2.55
N TYR A 270 2.52 14.27 1.99
CA TYR A 270 3.71 13.62 2.53
C TYR A 270 4.94 13.82 1.64
N LEU A 271 4.84 13.47 0.36
CA LEU A 271 5.98 13.38 -0.53
C LEU A 271 6.30 14.74 -1.17
N SER A 272 7.51 15.26 -0.90
CA SER A 272 8.09 16.41 -1.59
C SER A 272 9.45 16.05 -2.20
N SER A 273 10.06 16.94 -2.98
CA SER A 273 11.43 16.75 -3.51
C SER A 273 12.45 16.61 -2.39
N GLU A 274 12.32 17.38 -1.32
CA GLU A 274 13.19 17.33 -0.15
C GLU A 274 13.03 16.03 0.63
N VAL A 275 11.79 15.54 0.78
CA VAL A 275 11.53 14.22 1.37
C VAL A 275 12.14 13.13 0.50
N TYR A 276 11.95 13.20 -0.83
CA TYR A 276 12.51 12.22 -1.77
C TYR A 276 14.04 12.10 -1.67
N GLU A 277 14.76 13.19 -1.52
CA GLU A 277 16.23 13.19 -1.36
C GLU A 277 16.72 12.36 -0.18
N THR A 278 15.90 12.27 0.86
CA THR A 278 16.27 11.61 2.12
C THR A 278 15.62 10.24 2.33
N LEU A 279 14.67 9.85 1.47
CA LEU A 279 13.88 8.64 1.65
C LEU A 279 14.71 7.35 1.76
N GLY A 280 15.82 7.22 1.05
CA GLY A 280 16.66 6.02 1.09
C GLY A 280 17.62 5.96 2.29
N VAL A 281 17.62 6.98 3.18
CA VAL A 281 18.56 7.06 4.30
C VAL A 281 18.03 6.27 5.49
N LEU A 282 18.67 5.13 5.76
CA LEU A 282 18.36 4.29 6.91
C LEU A 282 19.35 4.53 8.05
N PRO A 283 18.88 4.58 9.32
CA PRO A 283 19.77 4.59 10.47
C PRO A 283 20.73 3.38 10.49
N PRO A 284 21.99 3.54 10.99
CA PRO A 284 22.98 2.46 10.96
C PRO A 284 22.54 1.14 11.63
N TYR A 285 21.75 1.22 12.71
CA TYR A 285 21.25 0.02 13.37
C TYR A 285 20.23 -0.74 12.50
N ILE A 286 19.38 -0.01 11.75
CA ILE A 286 18.44 -0.60 10.80
C ILE A 286 19.20 -1.25 9.63
N GLN A 287 20.20 -0.56 9.07
CA GLN A 287 21.05 -1.16 8.02
C GLN A 287 21.65 -2.47 8.47
N LYS A 288 22.18 -2.52 9.69
CA LYS A 288 22.73 -3.74 10.27
C LYS A 288 21.68 -4.84 10.45
N GLU A 289 20.48 -4.51 10.92
CA GLU A 289 19.38 -5.49 11.07
C GLU A 289 18.91 -6.07 9.74
N LEU A 290 18.90 -5.25 8.69
CA LEU A 290 18.52 -5.65 7.33
C LEU A 290 19.67 -6.33 6.55
N GLY A 291 20.90 -6.35 7.10
CA GLY A 291 22.07 -6.89 6.40
C GLY A 291 22.52 -6.05 5.21
N LEU A 292 22.30 -4.73 5.27
CA LEU A 292 22.68 -3.74 4.25
C LEU A 292 24.02 -3.06 4.57
#